data_b901ba14e566f0d72e493fc3b772b335
#
_entry.id   b901ba14e566f0d72e493fc3b772b335
#
_cell.length_a   1.000
_cell.length_b   1.000
_cell.length_c   1.000
_cell.angle_alpha   90.00
_cell.angle_beta   90.00
_cell.angle_gamma   90.00
#
_symmetry.space_group_name_H-M   'P 1'
#
loop_
_entity.id
_entity.type
_entity.pdbx_description
1 polymer ?
#
loop_
_entity_poly.entity_id
_entity_poly.type
_entity_poly.pdbx_seq_one_letter_code
_entity_poly.pdbx_strand_id
1 'polypeptide(L)'
;MGAPAIAAVIRRKEREVVDDFRRAGATSPTTAKSLQDIGLSDSWPVRRLQRRAVIREPEPGVMYLDEEVWAAVRRTRRRVALTVGSALILLAIGIAFGVITLR
;
A
#
# COMPACT_ATOMS: atom_id res chain seq x y z
N MET A 1 -6.50 -18.93 -9.34
CA MET A 1 -5.74 -17.85 -8.72
C MET A 1 -6.68 -16.76 -8.30
N GLY A 2 -6.68 -16.45 -7.05
CA GLY A 2 -7.68 -15.55 -6.50
C GLY A 2 -7.16 -14.15 -6.20
N ALA A 3 -8.02 -13.34 -5.61
CA ALA A 3 -7.75 -11.98 -5.17
C ALA A 3 -6.47 -11.82 -4.34
N PRO A 4 -6.06 -12.77 -3.45
CA PRO A 4 -4.80 -12.62 -2.71
C PRO A 4 -3.56 -12.54 -3.59
N ALA A 5 -3.49 -13.27 -4.68
CA ALA A 5 -2.36 -13.21 -5.61
C ALA A 5 -2.29 -11.86 -6.33
N ILE A 6 -3.43 -11.33 -6.75
CA ILE A 6 -3.54 -10.02 -7.38
C ILE A 6 -3.12 -8.92 -6.39
N ALA A 7 -3.60 -8.98 -5.16
CA ALA A 7 -3.24 -8.02 -4.11
C ALA A 7 -1.74 -8.05 -3.82
N ALA A 8 -1.11 -9.22 -3.83
CA ALA A 8 0.32 -9.36 -3.63
C ALA A 8 1.13 -8.70 -4.75
N VAL A 9 0.69 -8.86 -6.00
CA VAL A 9 1.32 -8.21 -7.17
C VAL A 9 1.21 -6.70 -7.07
N ILE A 10 0.02 -6.18 -6.74
CA ILE A 10 -0.21 -4.75 -6.58
C ILE A 10 0.73 -4.17 -5.52
N ARG A 11 0.80 -4.79 -4.35
CA ARG A 11 1.67 -4.33 -3.25
C ARG A 11 3.15 -4.38 -3.63
N ARG A 12 3.56 -5.40 -4.35
CA ARG A 12 4.93 -5.52 -4.83
C ARG A 12 5.29 -4.38 -5.79
N LYS A 13 4.41 -4.07 -6.74
CA LYS A 13 4.62 -2.98 -7.69
C LYS A 13 4.67 -1.62 -7.01
N GLU A 14 3.81 -1.39 -6.02
CA GLU A 14 3.84 -0.15 -5.24
C GLU A 14 5.16 -0.02 -4.47
N ARG A 15 5.65 -1.09 -3.84
CA ARG A 15 6.93 -1.07 -3.13
C ARG A 15 8.11 -0.81 -4.06
N GLU A 16 8.10 -1.36 -5.25
CA GLU A 16 9.14 -1.09 -6.25
C GLU A 16 9.22 0.39 -6.58
N VAL A 17 8.07 1.04 -6.79
CA VAL A 17 8.01 2.48 -7.05
C VAL A 17 8.51 3.28 -5.84
N VAL A 18 8.08 2.94 -4.64
CA VAL A 18 8.52 3.59 -3.40
C VAL A 18 10.05 3.49 -3.27
N ASP A 19 10.62 2.33 -3.51
CA ASP A 19 12.06 2.11 -3.44
C ASP A 19 12.82 2.94 -4.48
N ASP A 20 12.26 3.10 -5.68
CA ASP A 20 12.85 3.93 -6.73
C ASP A 20 12.90 5.41 -6.31
N PHE A 21 11.84 5.92 -5.70
CA PHE A 21 11.83 7.28 -5.14
C PHE A 21 12.86 7.45 -4.03
N ARG A 22 12.99 6.47 -3.15
CA ARG A 22 13.99 6.50 -2.07
C ARG A 22 15.42 6.51 -2.62
N ARG A 23 15.71 5.67 -3.59
CA ARG A 23 17.04 5.63 -4.22
C ARG A 23 17.39 6.94 -4.92
N ALA A 24 16.40 7.59 -5.50
CA ALA A 24 16.59 8.89 -6.14
C ALA A 24 16.69 10.04 -5.14
N GLY A 25 16.38 9.81 -3.88
CA GLY A 25 16.36 10.86 -2.86
C GLY A 25 15.17 11.81 -2.96
N ALA A 26 14.15 11.46 -3.73
CA ALA A 26 12.95 12.29 -3.93
C ALA A 26 11.93 12.01 -2.82
N THR A 27 12.23 12.48 -1.61
CA THR A 27 11.45 12.17 -0.41
C THR A 27 10.92 13.42 0.31
N SER A 28 11.08 14.59 -0.29
CA SER A 28 10.56 15.85 0.24
C SER A 28 10.19 16.80 -0.89
N PRO A 29 9.38 17.84 -0.62
CA PRO A 29 9.06 18.82 -1.66
C PRO A 29 10.27 19.49 -2.30
N THR A 30 11.35 19.69 -1.51
CA THR A 30 12.57 20.32 -1.99
C THR A 30 13.46 19.39 -2.81
N THR A 31 13.28 18.08 -2.67
CA THR A 31 14.04 17.06 -3.40
C THR A 31 13.20 16.36 -4.47
N ALA A 32 12.01 16.88 -4.76
CA ALA A 32 11.12 16.33 -5.78
C ALA A 32 11.83 16.28 -7.15
N LYS A 33 11.57 15.21 -7.90
CA LYS A 33 12.18 14.96 -9.20
C LYS A 33 11.11 14.52 -10.20
N SER A 34 11.41 14.66 -11.50
CA SER A 34 10.54 14.11 -12.53
C SER A 34 10.60 12.58 -12.51
N LEU A 35 9.53 11.94 -12.99
CA LEU A 35 9.53 10.48 -13.13
C LEU A 35 10.67 10.00 -14.00
N GLN A 36 10.98 10.74 -15.07
CA GLN A 36 12.08 10.41 -15.97
C GLN A 36 13.43 10.39 -15.24
N ASP A 37 13.68 11.35 -14.36
CA ASP A 37 14.91 11.43 -13.58
C ASP A 37 15.01 10.31 -12.56
N ILE A 38 13.87 9.83 -12.07
CA ILE A 38 13.81 8.70 -11.14
C ILE A 38 13.98 7.36 -11.88
N GLY A 39 13.75 7.36 -13.20
CA GLY A 39 13.78 6.14 -14.01
C GLY A 39 12.43 5.44 -14.11
N LEU A 40 11.35 6.16 -13.88
CA LEU A 40 9.98 5.64 -13.93
C LEU A 40 9.21 6.24 -15.10
N SER A 41 8.21 5.51 -15.55
CA SER A 41 7.21 6.01 -16.48
C SER A 41 5.90 6.28 -15.77
N ASP A 42 5.02 7.05 -16.39
CA ASP A 42 3.65 7.23 -15.89
C ASP A 42 2.89 5.91 -16.04
N SER A 43 2.77 5.21 -14.93
CA SER A 43 2.23 3.85 -14.87
C SER A 43 1.14 3.76 -13.81
N TRP A 44 0.39 2.67 -13.83
CA TRP A 44 -0.70 2.48 -12.87
C TRP A 44 -0.23 2.42 -11.40
N PRO A 45 0.95 1.86 -11.04
CA PRO A 45 1.42 1.92 -9.64
C PRO A 45 1.67 3.35 -9.18
N VAL A 46 2.29 4.18 -10.02
CA VAL A 46 2.54 5.60 -9.73
C VAL A 46 1.21 6.33 -9.53
N ARG A 47 0.26 6.17 -10.44
CA ARG A 47 -1.04 6.83 -10.35
C ARG A 47 -1.83 6.39 -9.11
N ARG A 48 -1.74 5.12 -8.75
CA ARG A 48 -2.39 4.60 -7.56
C ARG A 48 -1.81 5.24 -6.28
N LEU A 49 -0.50 5.36 -6.20
CA LEU A 49 0.17 6.01 -5.07
C LEU A 49 -0.12 7.51 -5.02
N GLN A 50 -0.26 8.17 -6.16
CA GLN A 50 -0.69 9.57 -6.23
C GLN A 50 -2.11 9.76 -5.68
N ARG A 51 -3.04 8.88 -6.03
CA ARG A 51 -4.42 8.94 -5.51
C ARG A 51 -4.49 8.78 -4.01
N ARG A 52 -3.54 8.08 -3.40
CA ARG A 52 -3.45 7.90 -1.94
C ARG A 52 -2.60 8.96 -1.25
N ALA A 53 -2.12 9.95 -1.99
CA ALA A 53 -1.22 11.00 -1.50
C ALA A 53 0.12 10.48 -0.97
N VAL A 54 0.52 9.27 -1.34
CA VAL A 54 1.85 8.72 -1.05
C VAL A 54 2.89 9.37 -1.95
N ILE A 55 2.56 9.56 -3.23
CA ILE A 55 3.36 10.34 -4.16
C ILE A 55 2.65 11.67 -4.37
N ARG A 56 3.37 12.76 -4.16
CA ARG A 56 2.85 14.12 -4.29
C ARG A 56 3.59 14.91 -5.33
N GLU A 57 2.89 15.82 -5.97
CA GLU A 57 3.43 16.69 -7.02
C GLU A 57 3.38 18.14 -6.53
N PRO A 58 4.47 18.65 -5.87
CA PRO A 58 4.48 20.01 -5.34
C PRO A 58 4.47 21.07 -6.44
N GLU A 59 5.06 20.73 -7.60
CA GLU A 59 5.06 21.56 -8.80
C GLU A 59 4.81 20.66 -10.01
N PRO A 60 4.24 21.19 -11.11
CA PRO A 60 4.00 20.37 -12.29
C PRO A 60 5.26 19.69 -12.80
N GLY A 61 5.18 18.38 -12.97
CA GLY A 61 6.26 17.57 -13.54
C GLY A 61 7.27 17.01 -12.55
N VAL A 62 7.25 17.41 -11.28
CA VAL A 62 8.16 16.87 -10.25
C VAL A 62 7.37 16.25 -9.10
N MET A 63 7.85 15.14 -8.61
CA MET A 63 7.16 14.35 -7.60
C MET A 63 8.09 13.90 -6.49
N TYR A 64 7.52 13.65 -5.31
CA TYR A 64 8.26 13.11 -4.19
C TYR A 64 7.43 12.08 -3.44
N LEU A 65 8.11 11.21 -2.71
CA LEU A 65 7.50 10.22 -1.84
C LEU A 65 7.26 10.83 -0.45
N ASP A 66 6.01 10.81 0.00
CA ASP A 66 5.68 11.14 1.39
C ASP A 66 5.78 9.87 2.23
N GLU A 67 6.89 9.70 2.92
CA GLU A 67 7.16 8.49 3.68
C GLU A 67 6.23 8.32 4.88
N GLU A 68 5.75 9.41 5.47
CA GLU A 68 4.79 9.34 6.57
C GLU A 68 3.45 8.76 6.11
N VAL A 69 2.96 9.22 4.96
CA VAL A 69 1.73 8.69 4.37
C VAL A 69 1.90 7.23 3.98
N TRP A 70 3.04 6.88 3.39
CA TRP A 70 3.33 5.48 3.05
C TRP A 70 3.32 4.59 4.28
N ALA A 71 3.96 5.02 5.36
CA ALA A 71 3.96 4.29 6.63
C ALA A 71 2.55 4.14 7.20
N ALA A 72 1.72 5.20 7.10
CA ALA A 72 0.34 5.15 7.54
C ALA A 72 -0.51 4.17 6.72
N VAL A 73 -0.33 4.14 5.40
CA VAL A 73 -1.01 3.18 4.51
C VAL A 73 -0.64 1.74 4.88
N ARG A 74 0.64 1.49 5.12
CA ARG A 74 1.11 0.15 5.53
C ARG A 74 0.53 -0.26 6.89
N ARG A 75 0.50 0.65 7.86
CA ARG A 75 -0.09 0.39 9.18
C ARG A 75 -1.58 0.10 9.07
N THR A 76 -2.30 0.85 8.28
CA THR A 76 -3.73 0.62 8.06
C THR A 76 -3.98 -0.74 7.44
N ARG A 77 -3.24 -1.13 6.42
CA ARG A 77 -3.34 -2.45 5.79
C ARG A 77 -3.09 -3.57 6.80
N ARG A 78 -2.07 -3.42 7.63
CA ARG A 78 -1.73 -4.39 8.67
C ARG A 78 -2.85 -4.49 9.71
N ARG A 79 -3.39 -3.37 10.17
CA ARG A 79 -4.51 -3.33 11.13
C ARG A 79 -5.75 -4.00 10.57
N VAL A 80 -6.10 -3.68 9.33
CA VAL A 80 -7.26 -4.30 8.66
C VAL A 80 -7.08 -5.82 8.57
N ALA A 81 -5.91 -6.28 8.15
CA ALA A 81 -5.61 -7.71 8.06
C ALA A 81 -5.73 -8.40 9.42
N LEU A 82 -5.21 -7.80 10.49
CA LEU A 82 -5.29 -8.35 11.84
C LEU A 82 -6.74 -8.35 12.35
N THR A 83 -7.49 -7.29 12.11
CA THR A 83 -8.89 -7.18 12.52
C THR A 83 -9.76 -8.22 11.80
N VAL A 84 -9.62 -8.34 10.51
CA VAL A 84 -10.35 -9.34 9.70
C VAL A 84 -9.99 -10.75 10.14
N GLY A 85 -8.69 -11.02 10.33
CA GLY A 85 -8.22 -12.33 10.80
C GLY A 85 -8.80 -12.69 12.16
N SER A 86 -8.79 -11.75 13.11
CA SER A 86 -9.38 -11.95 14.44
C SER A 86 -10.88 -12.20 14.38
N ALA A 87 -11.62 -11.44 13.57
CA ALA A 87 -13.04 -11.61 13.38
C ALA A 87 -13.38 -12.98 12.81
N LEU A 88 -12.62 -13.46 11.83
CA LEU A 88 -12.81 -14.79 11.24
C LEU A 88 -12.55 -15.91 12.25
N ILE A 89 -11.52 -15.78 13.07
CA ILE A 89 -11.21 -16.75 14.12
C ILE A 89 -12.34 -16.80 15.14
N LEU A 90 -12.84 -15.66 15.60
CA LEU A 90 -13.96 -15.60 16.56
C LEU A 90 -15.24 -16.20 15.98
N LEU A 91 -15.51 -15.94 14.71
CA LEU A 91 -16.65 -16.51 14.00
C LEU A 91 -16.54 -18.04 13.93
N ALA A 92 -15.38 -18.56 13.59
CA ALA A 92 -15.13 -19.99 13.52
C ALA A 92 -15.32 -20.68 14.89
N ILE A 93 -14.81 -20.05 15.95
CA ILE A 93 -15.00 -20.53 17.33
C ILE A 93 -16.47 -20.53 17.70
N GLY A 94 -17.20 -19.45 17.40
CA GLY A 94 -18.63 -19.34 17.67
C GLY A 94 -19.45 -20.41 16.96
N ILE A 95 -19.14 -20.69 15.70
CA ILE A 95 -19.79 -21.75 14.94
C ILE A 95 -19.50 -23.13 15.55
N ALA A 96 -18.24 -23.40 15.91
CA ALA A 96 -17.84 -24.65 16.53
C ALA A 96 -18.58 -24.88 17.85
N PHE A 97 -18.65 -23.85 18.70
CA PHE A 97 -19.41 -23.93 19.98
C PHE A 97 -20.88 -24.09 19.73
N GLY A 98 -21.46 -23.38 18.76
CA GLY A 98 -22.87 -23.52 18.41
C GLY A 98 -23.23 -24.93 17.95
N VAL A 99 -22.41 -25.54 17.13
CA VAL A 99 -22.58 -26.90 16.66
C VAL A 99 -22.51 -27.90 17.82
N ILE A 100 -21.57 -27.72 18.74
CA ILE A 100 -21.43 -28.58 19.92
C ILE A 100 -22.63 -28.43 20.86
N THR A 101 -23.10 -27.20 21.06
CA THR A 101 -24.22 -26.92 21.99
C THR A 101 -25.57 -27.41 21.44
N LEU A 102 -25.76 -27.39 20.12
CA LEU A 102 -26.99 -27.82 19.45
C LEU A 102 -27.09 -29.33 19.27
N ARG A 103 -26.06 -30.08 19.57
CA ARG A 103 -26.09 -31.53 19.61
C ARG A 103 -26.50 -32.03 20.98
#